data_3d3b6486c855a7f8af3b1cf306f99217
#
_entry.id   3d3b6486c855a7f8af3b1cf306f99217
#
_cell.length_a   1.000
_cell.length_b   1.000
_cell.length_c   1.000
_cell.angle_alpha   90.00
_cell.angle_beta   90.00
_cell.angle_gamma   90.00
#
_symmetry.space_group_name_H-M   'P 1'
#
loop_
_entity.id
_entity.type
_entity.pdbx_description
1 polymer ?
#
loop_
_entity_poly.entity_id
_entity_poly.type
_entity_poly.pdbx_seq_one_letter_code
_entity_poly.pdbx_strand_id
1 'polypeptide(L)'
;FKETEAYSVCGRAAADERRVLVVASAGNTARAFAKVCSDNNIRLLLSVPYDNIGALWFDQPLNPCVKLISCEKGGDYFDAIHLSDIALKSPGFYAEGGAKNVARRDGMACTVLSAVTTIGRIPDYYFQAVGSGTGAIAAWEANMRLVEDGRFGRNTMKLMVAQNAPFVPMYDAWQAASRKLLPYDKARRDAEIIDAKVLSNRRPPYSVTGGLFDALKATGGEVFVATNAMARRARKLFHELEGVDIYSAAGVALASLVNAVNAGKIEKDATVMLNVTGGGEEHFK
;
A
#
# COMPACT_ATOMS: atom_id res chain seq x y z
N PHE A 1 -2.99 -8.26 2.39
CA PHE A 1 -1.79 -7.51 1.99
C PHE A 1 -1.21 -6.68 3.15
N LYS A 2 -2.04 -5.96 3.92
CA LYS A 2 -1.55 -5.14 5.04
C LYS A 2 -1.12 -5.97 6.26
N GLU A 3 -1.63 -7.16 6.42
CA GLU A 3 -1.22 -8.05 7.50
C GLU A 3 0.22 -8.53 7.33
N THR A 4 0.69 -8.76 6.09
CA THR A 4 2.09 -9.17 5.86
C THR A 4 3.10 -8.13 6.35
N GLU A 5 2.80 -6.82 6.17
CA GLU A 5 3.62 -5.75 6.71
C GLU A 5 3.60 -5.72 8.24
N ALA A 6 2.41 -5.93 8.83
CA ALA A 6 2.25 -5.90 10.28
C ALA A 6 2.98 -7.07 10.97
N TYR A 7 2.88 -8.29 10.44
CA TYR A 7 3.62 -9.44 10.96
C TYR A 7 5.13 -9.21 10.96
N SER A 8 5.69 -8.71 9.87
CA SER A 8 7.12 -8.47 9.76
C SER A 8 7.60 -7.36 10.71
N VAL A 9 6.86 -6.27 10.83
CA VAL A 9 7.17 -5.18 11.77
C VAL A 9 7.05 -5.65 13.21
N CYS A 10 5.96 -6.32 13.55
CA CYS A 10 5.70 -6.80 14.90
C CYS A 10 6.69 -7.90 15.32
N GLY A 11 7.07 -8.80 14.42
CA GLY A 11 8.08 -9.82 14.70
C GLY A 11 9.44 -9.22 15.07
N ARG A 12 9.82 -8.10 14.45
CA ARG A 12 11.04 -7.35 14.83
C ARG A 12 10.87 -6.51 16.08
N ALA A 13 9.65 -6.03 16.35
CA ALA A 13 9.33 -5.22 17.53
C ALA A 13 9.23 -6.06 18.81
N ALA A 14 8.85 -7.34 18.72
CA ALA A 14 8.62 -8.23 19.86
C ALA A 14 9.86 -8.44 20.74
N ALA A 15 11.06 -8.09 20.26
CA ALA A 15 12.29 -8.16 21.04
C ALA A 15 12.37 -7.09 22.16
N ASP A 16 11.47 -6.08 22.19
CA ASP A 16 11.46 -5.00 23.18
C ASP A 16 10.06 -4.80 23.78
N GLU A 17 9.71 -5.66 24.71
CA GLU A 17 8.39 -5.71 25.38
C GLU A 17 8.03 -4.41 26.15
N ARG A 18 8.99 -3.52 26.42
CA ARG A 18 8.77 -2.31 27.21
C ARG A 18 8.33 -1.12 26.38
N ARG A 19 8.44 -1.20 25.06
CA ARG A 19 8.13 -0.11 24.15
C ARG A 19 6.72 -0.23 23.57
N VAL A 20 6.15 0.92 23.23
CA VAL A 20 4.83 1.01 22.61
C VAL A 20 5.00 1.39 21.15
N LEU A 21 4.57 0.52 20.25
CA LEU A 21 4.54 0.81 18.81
C LEU A 21 3.46 1.86 18.51
N VAL A 22 3.78 2.89 17.76
CA VAL A 22 2.84 3.93 17.34
C VAL A 22 2.58 3.83 15.84
N VAL A 23 1.32 3.68 15.48
CA VAL A 23 0.86 3.59 14.09
C VAL A 23 -0.22 4.62 13.84
N ALA A 24 -0.06 5.46 12.81
CA ALA A 24 -1.12 6.33 12.31
C ALA A 24 -1.66 5.76 10.99
N SER A 25 -2.97 5.53 10.91
CA SER A 25 -3.60 5.01 9.70
C SER A 25 -5.10 5.25 9.69
N ALA A 26 -5.64 5.49 8.50
CA ALA A 26 -7.07 5.71 8.26
C ALA A 26 -7.83 4.46 7.75
N GLY A 27 -7.21 3.26 7.75
CA GLY A 27 -7.87 2.09 7.14
C GLY A 27 -7.14 0.76 7.37
N ASN A 28 -6.90 0.00 6.30
CA ASN A 28 -6.43 -1.39 6.36
C ASN A 28 -5.10 -1.61 7.11
N THR A 29 -4.19 -0.64 7.12
CA THR A 29 -2.97 -0.71 7.95
C THR A 29 -3.33 -0.67 9.44
N ALA A 30 -4.27 0.20 9.85
CA ALA A 30 -4.74 0.25 11.23
C ALA A 30 -5.31 -1.10 11.68
N ARG A 31 -6.18 -1.70 10.87
CA ARG A 31 -6.77 -3.02 11.15
C ARG A 31 -5.71 -4.11 11.27
N ALA A 32 -4.78 -4.15 10.33
CA ALA A 32 -3.72 -5.17 10.32
C ALA A 32 -2.83 -5.09 11.57
N PHE A 33 -2.35 -3.90 11.92
CA PHE A 33 -1.54 -3.73 13.13
C PHE A 33 -2.33 -4.00 14.41
N ALA A 34 -3.59 -3.52 14.49
CA ALA A 34 -4.44 -3.79 15.65
C ALA A 34 -4.62 -5.28 15.88
N LYS A 35 -4.95 -6.04 14.80
CA LYS A 35 -5.12 -7.50 14.87
C LYS A 35 -3.82 -8.19 15.27
N VAL A 36 -2.72 -7.96 14.56
CA VAL A 36 -1.45 -8.64 14.81
C VAL A 36 -0.90 -8.32 16.21
N CYS A 37 -0.99 -7.06 16.65
CA CYS A 37 -0.57 -6.66 17.99
C CYS A 37 -1.46 -7.28 19.08
N SER A 38 -2.78 -7.32 18.85
CA SER A 38 -3.75 -7.95 19.76
C SER A 38 -3.45 -9.44 19.93
N ASP A 39 -3.27 -10.17 18.83
CA ASP A 39 -3.05 -11.61 18.82
C ASP A 39 -1.72 -12.00 19.48
N ASN A 40 -0.72 -11.12 19.45
CA ASN A 40 0.63 -11.37 19.96
C ASN A 40 0.99 -10.56 21.23
N ASN A 41 0.00 -9.93 21.86
CA ASN A 41 0.17 -9.10 23.08
C ASN A 41 1.26 -8.02 22.95
N ILE A 42 1.37 -7.39 21.77
CA ILE A 42 2.31 -6.30 21.50
C ILE A 42 1.64 -4.97 21.79
N ARG A 43 2.31 -4.12 22.59
CA ARG A 43 1.77 -2.80 22.95
C ARG A 43 1.67 -1.89 21.75
N LEU A 44 0.45 -1.47 21.40
CA LEU A 44 0.15 -0.61 20.27
C LEU A 44 -0.64 0.62 20.70
N LEU A 45 -0.19 1.80 20.26
CA LEU A 45 -0.99 3.01 20.20
C LEU A 45 -1.36 3.29 18.75
N LEU A 46 -2.64 3.17 18.45
CA LEU A 46 -3.18 3.35 17.08
C LEU A 46 -3.87 4.71 16.99
N SER A 47 -3.35 5.60 16.13
CA SER A 47 -3.96 6.90 15.84
C SER A 47 -4.78 6.84 14.55
N VAL A 48 -6.06 7.17 14.62
CA VAL A 48 -7.03 7.04 13.52
C VAL A 48 -7.88 8.31 13.42
N PRO A 49 -8.22 8.79 12.22
CA PRO A 49 -9.23 9.83 12.09
C PRO A 49 -10.56 9.40 12.70
N TYR A 50 -11.25 10.29 13.40
CA TYR A 50 -12.50 9.97 14.08
C TYR A 50 -13.54 9.33 13.14
N ASP A 51 -13.70 9.90 11.95
CA ASP A 51 -14.68 9.44 10.97
C ASP A 51 -14.34 8.08 10.34
N ASN A 52 -13.12 7.59 10.56
CA ASN A 52 -12.66 6.27 10.09
C ASN A 52 -12.75 5.16 11.16
N ILE A 53 -13.11 5.48 12.40
CA ILE A 53 -13.21 4.48 13.48
C ILE A 53 -14.21 3.38 13.11
N GLY A 54 -15.36 3.74 12.51
CA GLY A 54 -16.38 2.79 12.08
C GLY A 54 -15.95 1.82 10.96
N ALA A 55 -14.86 2.13 10.26
CA ALA A 55 -14.26 1.23 9.27
C ALA A 55 -13.32 0.19 9.88
N LEU A 56 -13.01 0.31 11.17
CA LEU A 56 -12.19 -0.64 11.92
C LEU A 56 -13.09 -1.73 12.51
N TRP A 57 -13.31 -2.78 11.78
CA TRP A 57 -14.03 -3.96 12.26
C TRP A 57 -13.09 -5.13 12.53
N PHE A 58 -13.40 -5.94 13.54
CA PHE A 58 -12.62 -7.10 13.96
C PHE A 58 -13.57 -8.25 14.31
N ASP A 59 -13.13 -9.47 14.00
CA ASP A 59 -13.91 -10.69 14.27
C ASP A 59 -14.01 -10.99 15.77
N GLN A 60 -13.02 -10.53 16.54
CA GLN A 60 -12.94 -10.72 17.98
C GLN A 60 -12.57 -9.40 18.68
N PRO A 61 -12.94 -9.22 19.95
CA PRO A 61 -12.49 -8.08 20.74
C PRO A 61 -10.96 -8.00 20.79
N LEU A 62 -10.42 -6.78 20.65
CA LEU A 62 -8.98 -6.57 20.73
C LEU A 62 -8.46 -6.71 22.17
N ASN A 63 -7.25 -7.25 22.30
CA ASN A 63 -6.53 -7.30 23.56
C ASN A 63 -6.29 -5.87 24.11
N PRO A 64 -6.39 -5.65 25.45
CA PRO A 64 -6.11 -4.34 26.07
C PRO A 64 -4.74 -3.75 25.80
N CYS A 65 -3.78 -4.51 25.29
CA CYS A 65 -2.47 -3.99 24.83
C CYS A 65 -2.59 -3.02 23.64
N VAL A 66 -3.70 -3.08 22.88
CA VAL A 66 -4.02 -2.17 21.77
C VAL A 66 -4.84 -1.00 22.32
N LYS A 67 -4.31 0.20 22.18
CA LYS A 67 -5.01 1.45 22.54
C LYS A 67 -5.26 2.25 21.28
N LEU A 68 -6.47 2.79 21.16
CA LEU A 68 -6.88 3.64 20.05
C LEU A 68 -7.05 5.07 20.54
N ILE A 69 -6.48 6.01 19.79
CA ILE A 69 -6.73 7.44 19.91
C ILE A 69 -7.24 7.99 18.57
N SER A 70 -8.07 9.02 18.63
CA SER A 70 -8.56 9.68 17.43
C SER A 70 -8.38 11.18 17.52
N CYS A 71 -8.17 11.82 16.38
CA CYS A 71 -8.33 13.26 16.25
C CYS A 71 -9.82 13.63 16.33
N GLU A 72 -10.12 14.92 16.40
CA GLU A 72 -11.49 15.43 16.44
C GLU A 72 -12.29 15.05 15.18
N LYS A 73 -13.61 15.07 15.30
CA LYS A 73 -14.53 14.84 14.18
C LYS A 73 -14.23 15.81 13.03
N GLY A 74 -14.18 15.28 11.80
CA GLY A 74 -13.82 16.04 10.61
C GLY A 74 -12.31 16.20 10.40
N GLY A 75 -11.46 15.72 11.33
CA GLY A 75 -10.03 15.59 11.12
C GLY A 75 -9.69 14.47 10.13
N ASP A 76 -8.60 14.62 9.39
CA ASP A 76 -8.18 13.67 8.38
C ASP A 76 -6.97 12.81 8.81
N TYR A 77 -6.44 12.03 7.88
CA TYR A 77 -5.25 11.20 8.12
C TYR A 77 -4.03 12.02 8.57
N PHE A 78 -3.95 13.27 8.15
CA PHE A 78 -2.88 14.19 8.54
C PHE A 78 -2.93 14.55 10.01
N ASP A 79 -4.15 14.79 10.52
CA ASP A 79 -4.38 15.09 11.92
C ASP A 79 -4.10 13.87 12.79
N ALA A 80 -4.42 12.67 12.29
CA ALA A 80 -4.06 11.41 12.97
C ALA A 80 -2.53 11.21 13.02
N ILE A 81 -1.79 11.56 11.97
CA ILE A 81 -0.30 11.56 11.99
C ILE A 81 0.20 12.56 13.03
N HIS A 82 -0.33 13.79 13.03
CA HIS A 82 0.09 14.81 14.00
C HIS A 82 -0.14 14.36 15.44
N LEU A 83 -1.28 13.72 15.73
CA LEU A 83 -1.57 13.16 17.03
C LEU A 83 -0.57 12.05 17.41
N SER A 84 -0.19 11.19 16.46
CA SER A 84 0.85 10.19 16.68
C SER A 84 2.22 10.83 16.95
N ASP A 85 2.56 11.94 16.27
CA ASP A 85 3.82 12.67 16.50
C ASP A 85 3.88 13.29 17.90
N ILE A 86 2.73 13.68 18.47
CA ILE A 86 2.65 14.14 19.87
C ILE A 86 2.96 12.99 20.81
N ALA A 87 2.36 11.81 20.60
CA ALA A 87 2.61 10.62 21.43
C ALA A 87 4.09 10.19 21.38
N LEU A 88 4.73 10.29 20.21
CA LEU A 88 6.14 9.93 20.01
C LEU A 88 7.14 10.81 20.79
N LYS A 89 6.70 11.95 21.34
CA LYS A 89 7.54 12.77 22.26
C LYS A 89 7.69 12.13 23.65
N SER A 90 6.85 11.17 23.97
CA SER A 90 6.88 10.49 25.29
C SER A 90 7.91 9.33 25.25
N PRO A 91 8.69 9.15 26.34
CA PRO A 91 9.63 8.04 26.44
C PRO A 91 8.93 6.68 26.31
N GLY A 92 9.57 5.74 25.62
CA GLY A 92 9.04 4.40 25.43
C GLY A 92 8.09 4.23 24.26
N PHE A 93 7.71 5.31 23.55
CA PHE A 93 6.96 5.24 22.30
C PHE A 93 7.89 5.30 21.10
N TYR A 94 7.61 4.52 20.04
CA TYR A 94 8.40 4.53 18.82
C TYR A 94 7.52 4.40 17.59
N ALA A 95 7.92 5.10 16.53
CA ALA A 95 7.16 5.11 15.27
C ALA A 95 7.30 3.81 14.50
N GLU A 96 6.21 3.37 13.88
CA GLU A 96 6.24 2.29 12.89
C GLU A 96 7.15 2.63 11.68
N GLY A 97 7.24 3.89 11.31
CA GLY A 97 8.21 4.39 10.33
C GLY A 97 7.76 4.41 8.87
N GLY A 98 6.60 3.87 8.54
CA GLY A 98 6.02 3.92 7.20
C GLY A 98 6.93 3.32 6.13
N ALA A 99 7.02 3.98 4.97
CA ALA A 99 7.83 3.51 3.84
C ALA A 99 9.34 3.41 4.13
N LYS A 100 9.84 4.09 5.16
CA LYS A 100 11.24 4.02 5.58
C LYS A 100 11.56 2.76 6.40
N ASN A 101 10.55 2.09 6.93
CA ASN A 101 10.74 0.88 7.72
C ASN A 101 11.02 -0.32 6.81
N VAL A 102 12.24 -0.86 6.92
CA VAL A 102 12.68 -2.05 6.15
C VAL A 102 11.80 -3.26 6.47
N ALA A 103 11.47 -3.48 7.75
CA ALA A 103 10.60 -4.60 8.15
C ALA A 103 9.24 -4.55 7.46
N ARG A 104 8.67 -3.36 7.30
CA ARG A 104 7.42 -3.16 6.58
C ARG A 104 7.54 -3.56 5.12
N ARG A 105 8.61 -3.16 4.45
CA ARG A 105 8.85 -3.51 3.05
C ARG A 105 9.16 -5.00 2.89
N ASP A 106 9.90 -5.60 3.81
CA ASP A 106 10.15 -7.06 3.80
C ASP A 106 8.83 -7.85 3.90
N GLY A 107 7.90 -7.43 4.77
CA GLY A 107 6.58 -8.06 4.87
C GLY A 107 5.77 -7.92 3.57
N MET A 108 5.75 -6.73 2.97
CA MET A 108 5.05 -6.50 1.69
C MET A 108 5.69 -7.26 0.52
N ALA A 109 6.98 -7.54 0.58
CA ALA A 109 7.70 -8.33 -0.43
C ALA A 109 7.19 -9.78 -0.53
N CYS A 110 6.53 -10.30 0.51
CA CYS A 110 5.99 -11.67 0.53
C CYS A 110 5.06 -11.96 -0.65
N THR A 111 4.32 -10.97 -1.17
CA THR A 111 3.45 -11.16 -2.33
C THR A 111 4.24 -11.49 -3.60
N VAL A 112 5.38 -10.81 -3.82
CA VAL A 112 6.28 -11.09 -4.95
C VAL A 112 6.96 -12.43 -4.76
N LEU A 113 7.46 -12.72 -3.55
CA LEU A 113 8.10 -14.01 -3.26
C LEU A 113 7.14 -15.18 -3.47
N SER A 114 5.90 -15.06 -3.02
CA SER A 114 4.85 -16.07 -3.25
C SER A 114 4.59 -16.27 -4.74
N ALA A 115 4.40 -15.20 -5.52
CA ALA A 115 4.18 -15.30 -6.95
C ALA A 115 5.36 -15.98 -7.65
N VAL A 116 6.58 -15.53 -7.39
CA VAL A 116 7.80 -16.05 -8.03
C VAL A 116 8.05 -17.52 -7.70
N THR A 117 7.85 -17.91 -6.45
CA THR A 117 7.99 -19.34 -6.06
C THR A 117 6.92 -20.25 -6.67
N THR A 118 5.72 -19.72 -6.87
CA THR A 118 4.61 -20.46 -7.49
C THR A 118 4.82 -20.66 -8.98
N ILE A 119 5.23 -19.60 -9.71
CA ILE A 119 5.39 -19.68 -11.18
C ILE A 119 6.79 -20.10 -11.61
N GLY A 120 7.77 -20.15 -10.70
CA GLY A 120 9.15 -20.57 -10.97
C GLY A 120 10.01 -19.55 -11.70
N ARG A 121 9.55 -18.30 -11.85
CA ARG A 121 10.28 -17.23 -12.57
C ARG A 121 9.90 -15.85 -12.04
N ILE A 122 10.75 -14.83 -12.29
CA ILE A 122 10.42 -13.42 -12.05
C ILE A 122 9.44 -12.95 -13.13
N PRO A 123 8.28 -12.34 -12.79
CA PRO A 123 7.39 -11.72 -13.76
C PRO A 123 8.07 -10.58 -14.55
N ASP A 124 7.56 -10.30 -15.76
CA ASP A 124 8.07 -9.22 -16.59
C ASP A 124 7.52 -7.87 -16.14
N TYR A 125 6.29 -7.87 -15.61
CA TYR A 125 5.57 -6.68 -15.15
C TYR A 125 4.93 -6.90 -13.78
N TYR A 126 4.92 -5.82 -12.98
CA TYR A 126 4.21 -5.76 -11.71
C TYR A 126 3.22 -4.60 -11.70
N PHE A 127 1.94 -4.88 -11.52
CA PHE A 127 0.88 -3.87 -11.44
C PHE A 127 0.35 -3.71 -10.03
N GLN A 128 0.33 -2.46 -9.54
CA GLN A 128 -0.25 -2.12 -8.23
C GLN A 128 -0.77 -0.69 -8.22
N ALA A 129 -1.93 -0.46 -7.59
CA ALA A 129 -2.37 0.88 -7.24
C ALA A 129 -1.63 1.38 -5.99
N VAL A 130 -1.24 2.66 -5.99
CA VAL A 130 -0.36 3.23 -4.98
C VAL A 130 -0.96 4.44 -4.28
N GLY A 131 -0.92 4.42 -2.93
CA GLY A 131 -1.13 5.59 -2.09
C GLY A 131 0.22 6.15 -1.61
N SER A 132 1.01 5.36 -0.87
CA SER A 132 2.38 5.73 -0.47
C SER A 132 3.46 5.21 -1.42
N GLY A 133 3.16 4.20 -2.22
CA GLY A 133 4.13 3.50 -3.06
C GLY A 133 4.97 2.44 -2.33
N THR A 134 4.79 2.25 -1.02
CA THR A 134 5.61 1.31 -0.23
C THR A 134 5.60 -0.12 -0.78
N GLY A 135 4.44 -0.61 -1.24
CA GLY A 135 4.34 -1.96 -1.82
C GLY A 135 5.13 -2.11 -3.13
N ALA A 136 5.15 -1.08 -3.97
CA ALA A 136 5.94 -1.08 -5.20
C ALA A 136 7.44 -1.01 -4.91
N ILE A 137 7.85 -0.23 -3.90
CA ILE A 137 9.24 -0.20 -3.42
C ILE A 137 9.65 -1.59 -2.91
N ALA A 138 8.78 -2.24 -2.12
CA ALA A 138 9.00 -3.59 -1.62
C ALA A 138 9.11 -4.63 -2.75
N ALA A 139 8.30 -4.50 -3.80
CA ALA A 139 8.38 -5.34 -4.99
C ALA A 139 9.70 -5.16 -5.74
N TRP A 140 10.18 -3.92 -5.86
CA TRP A 140 11.50 -3.63 -6.44
C TRP A 140 12.64 -4.25 -5.61
N GLU A 141 12.63 -4.05 -4.29
CA GLU A 141 13.64 -4.63 -3.38
C GLU A 141 13.61 -6.17 -3.43
N ALA A 142 12.44 -6.78 -3.48
CA ALA A 142 12.30 -8.22 -3.67
C ALA A 142 12.90 -8.67 -5.01
N ASN A 143 12.61 -7.95 -6.10
CA ASN A 143 13.18 -8.26 -7.42
C ASN A 143 14.72 -8.18 -7.41
N MET A 144 15.31 -7.16 -6.81
CA MET A 144 16.77 -7.05 -6.70
C MET A 144 17.37 -8.28 -6.00
N ARG A 145 16.78 -8.71 -4.88
CA ARG A 145 17.24 -9.89 -4.13
C ARG A 145 17.06 -11.19 -4.93
N LEU A 146 15.97 -11.33 -5.67
CA LEU A 146 15.71 -12.50 -6.53
C LEU A 146 16.68 -12.56 -7.72
N VAL A 147 17.04 -11.41 -8.30
CA VAL A 147 18.05 -11.32 -9.36
C VAL A 147 19.43 -11.69 -8.84
N GLU A 148 19.80 -11.23 -7.63
CA GLU A 148 21.06 -11.57 -6.96
C GLU A 148 21.11 -13.07 -6.63
N ASP A 149 20.02 -13.66 -6.13
CA ASP A 149 19.89 -15.08 -5.87
C ASP A 149 19.99 -15.95 -7.14
N GLY A 150 19.46 -15.50 -8.25
CA GLY A 150 19.60 -16.07 -9.58
C GLY A 150 18.76 -17.33 -9.86
N ARG A 151 18.11 -17.96 -8.88
CA ARG A 151 17.31 -19.20 -9.03
C ARG A 151 16.09 -19.03 -9.95
N PHE A 152 15.51 -17.83 -10.01
CA PHE A 152 14.26 -17.53 -10.72
C PHE A 152 14.45 -16.69 -11.98
N GLY A 153 15.70 -16.52 -12.43
CA GLY A 153 16.07 -15.66 -13.56
C GLY A 153 16.71 -14.35 -13.12
N ARG A 154 17.04 -13.50 -14.10
CA ARG A 154 17.74 -12.23 -13.87
C ARG A 154 17.04 -11.04 -14.49
N ASN A 155 15.77 -11.19 -14.89
CA ASN A 155 15.00 -10.09 -15.46
C ASN A 155 14.59 -9.06 -14.37
N THR A 156 14.59 -7.81 -14.77
CA THR A 156 14.07 -6.72 -13.94
C THR A 156 12.57 -6.56 -14.22
N MET A 157 11.75 -6.81 -13.21
CA MET A 157 10.31 -6.64 -13.26
C MET A 157 9.94 -5.16 -13.38
N LYS A 158 9.31 -4.76 -14.49
CA LYS A 158 8.88 -3.36 -14.69
C LYS A 158 7.75 -3.00 -13.74
N LEU A 159 7.90 -1.93 -12.96
CA LEU A 159 6.89 -1.47 -12.01
C LEU A 159 5.85 -0.59 -12.72
N MET A 160 4.66 -1.08 -12.88
CA MET A 160 3.52 -0.37 -13.45
C MET A 160 2.57 0.03 -12.32
N VAL A 161 2.75 1.24 -11.80
CA VAL A 161 1.94 1.71 -10.67
C VAL A 161 0.79 2.60 -11.13
N ALA A 162 -0.28 2.67 -10.34
CA ALA A 162 -1.48 3.39 -10.72
C ALA A 162 -2.04 4.27 -9.60
N GLN A 163 -2.59 5.42 -9.99
CA GLN A 163 -3.36 6.30 -9.11
C GLN A 163 -4.80 6.45 -9.58
N ASN A 164 -5.69 6.79 -8.65
CA ASN A 164 -7.12 7.00 -8.93
C ASN A 164 -7.41 8.48 -9.21
N ALA A 165 -7.80 8.80 -10.46
CA ALA A 165 -8.20 10.17 -10.81
C ALA A 165 -9.54 10.57 -10.10
N PRO A 166 -9.66 11.84 -9.70
CA PRO A 166 -8.77 12.97 -10.05
C PRO A 166 -7.53 13.14 -9.15
N PHE A 167 -7.32 12.34 -8.12
CA PHE A 167 -6.21 12.49 -7.18
C PHE A 167 -4.93 11.75 -7.67
N VAL A 168 -4.05 12.45 -8.40
CA VAL A 168 -2.93 11.84 -9.13
C VAL A 168 -1.56 12.54 -8.95
N PRO A 169 -1.17 12.94 -7.72
CA PRO A 169 0.03 13.76 -7.50
C PRO A 169 1.36 13.11 -7.95
N MET A 170 1.47 11.78 -7.86
CA MET A 170 2.67 11.09 -8.32
C MET A 170 2.71 10.93 -9.84
N TYR A 171 1.56 10.75 -10.48
CA TYR A 171 1.46 10.73 -11.94
C TYR A 171 1.90 12.08 -12.53
N ASP A 172 1.38 13.19 -12.01
CA ASP A 172 1.73 14.54 -12.50
C ASP A 172 3.24 14.81 -12.35
N ALA A 173 3.81 14.45 -11.19
CA ALA A 173 5.25 14.58 -10.96
C ALA A 173 6.07 13.68 -11.90
N TRP A 174 5.63 12.45 -12.15
CA TRP A 174 6.28 11.52 -13.06
C TRP A 174 6.27 12.01 -14.51
N GLN A 175 5.12 12.49 -15.00
CA GLN A 175 4.98 13.07 -16.34
C GLN A 175 5.88 14.30 -16.53
N ALA A 176 6.06 15.11 -15.49
CA ALA A 176 6.98 16.24 -15.47
C ALA A 176 8.45 15.83 -15.29
N ALA A 177 8.78 14.55 -15.26
CA ALA A 177 10.11 14.01 -14.93
C ALA A 177 10.68 14.57 -13.61
N SER A 178 9.81 14.99 -12.68
CA SER A 178 10.18 15.60 -11.41
C SER A 178 10.29 14.55 -10.30
N ARG A 179 11.40 14.57 -9.56
CA ARG A 179 11.53 13.82 -8.31
C ARG A 179 10.64 14.39 -7.20
N LYS A 180 10.34 15.68 -7.24
CA LYS A 180 9.48 16.34 -6.24
C LYS A 180 8.05 16.37 -6.74
N LEU A 181 7.12 16.15 -5.81
CA LEU A 181 5.70 16.38 -6.12
C LEU A 181 5.50 17.83 -6.53
N LEU A 182 4.62 18.04 -7.50
CA LEU A 182 4.21 19.38 -7.93
C LEU A 182 3.25 20.01 -6.91
N PRO A 183 3.14 21.33 -6.85
CA PRO A 183 2.08 22.00 -6.08
C PRO A 183 0.70 21.48 -6.48
N TYR A 184 -0.16 21.17 -5.49
CA TYR A 184 -1.45 20.56 -5.73
C TYR A 184 -2.53 21.14 -4.81
N ASP A 185 -3.04 22.30 -5.16
CA ASP A 185 -4.00 23.07 -4.36
C ASP A 185 -5.35 22.36 -4.18
N LYS A 186 -5.72 21.50 -5.13
CA LYS A 186 -6.99 20.75 -5.13
C LYS A 186 -6.89 19.39 -4.41
N ALA A 187 -5.74 19.09 -3.80
CA ALA A 187 -5.45 17.74 -3.25
C ALA A 187 -6.53 17.22 -2.29
N ARG A 188 -7.04 18.07 -1.38
CA ARG A 188 -8.08 17.66 -0.42
C ARG A 188 -9.39 17.32 -1.14
N ARG A 189 -9.87 18.21 -1.99
CA ARG A 189 -11.11 18.01 -2.77
C ARG A 189 -11.03 16.74 -3.63
N ASP A 190 -9.93 16.58 -4.34
CA ASP A 190 -9.77 15.49 -5.28
C ASP A 190 -9.61 14.13 -4.56
N ALA A 191 -9.00 14.12 -3.36
CA ALA A 191 -8.96 12.96 -2.47
C ALA A 191 -10.35 12.54 -1.96
N GLU A 192 -11.28 13.51 -1.81
CA GLU A 192 -12.66 13.24 -1.43
C GLU A 192 -13.51 12.65 -2.56
N ILE A 193 -13.12 12.82 -3.83
CA ILE A 193 -13.88 12.36 -4.99
C ILE A 193 -13.55 10.92 -5.37
N ILE A 194 -12.31 10.45 -5.17
CA ILE A 194 -11.89 9.12 -5.60
C ILE A 194 -12.63 8.01 -4.84
N ASP A 195 -12.93 6.90 -5.51
CA ASP A 195 -13.53 5.71 -4.87
C ASP A 195 -12.52 4.97 -3.98
N ALA A 196 -11.26 4.91 -4.41
CA ALA A 196 -10.19 4.24 -3.71
C ALA A 196 -9.58 5.13 -2.61
N LYS A 197 -10.33 5.44 -1.56
CA LYS A 197 -9.93 6.34 -0.45
C LYS A 197 -8.58 5.99 0.18
N VAL A 198 -8.23 4.72 0.22
CA VAL A 198 -6.93 4.25 0.76
C VAL A 198 -5.72 4.70 -0.08
N LEU A 199 -5.95 5.24 -1.28
CA LEU A 199 -4.90 5.80 -2.15
C LEU A 199 -4.69 7.31 -1.95
N SER A 200 -5.47 7.97 -1.10
CA SER A 200 -5.52 9.43 -0.94
C SER A 200 -4.38 10.02 -0.08
N ASN A 201 -3.18 9.47 -0.15
CA ASN A 201 -2.05 10.04 0.56
C ASN A 201 -1.60 11.37 -0.07
N ARG A 202 -1.89 12.49 0.60
CA ARG A 202 -1.57 13.84 0.11
C ARG A 202 -0.07 14.20 0.15
N ARG A 203 0.73 13.42 0.91
CA ARG A 203 2.19 13.56 0.99
C ARG A 203 2.87 12.20 0.90
N PRO A 204 2.75 11.51 -0.25
CA PRO A 204 3.42 10.23 -0.41
C PRO A 204 4.94 10.40 -0.38
N PRO A 205 5.69 9.42 0.14
CA PRO A 205 7.15 9.47 0.21
C PRO A 205 7.78 9.19 -1.19
N TYR A 206 7.27 9.84 -2.22
CA TYR A 206 7.64 9.63 -3.60
C TYR A 206 9.11 10.01 -3.88
N SER A 207 9.55 11.15 -3.30
CA SER A 207 10.88 11.74 -3.54
C SER A 207 11.99 11.22 -2.63
N VAL A 208 11.67 10.32 -1.70
CA VAL A 208 12.66 9.73 -0.78
C VAL A 208 13.72 8.96 -1.58
N THR A 209 14.98 9.08 -1.20
CA THR A 209 16.09 8.30 -1.81
C THR A 209 15.82 6.81 -1.59
N GLY A 210 15.95 6.01 -2.66
CA GLY A 210 15.54 4.61 -2.67
C GLY A 210 14.02 4.41 -2.61
N GLY A 211 13.23 5.47 -2.82
CA GLY A 211 11.77 5.46 -2.84
C GLY A 211 11.17 5.16 -4.21
N LEU A 212 9.88 5.50 -4.37
CA LEU A 212 9.13 5.12 -5.57
C LEU A 212 9.69 5.72 -6.86
N PHE A 213 10.16 6.98 -6.83
CA PHE A 213 10.77 7.60 -8.00
C PHE A 213 12.00 6.80 -8.49
N ASP A 214 12.87 6.40 -7.57
CA ASP A 214 14.07 5.63 -7.92
C ASP A 214 13.70 4.22 -8.40
N ALA A 215 12.74 3.57 -7.75
CA ALA A 215 12.26 2.26 -8.16
C ALA A 215 11.70 2.26 -9.58
N LEU A 216 10.88 3.25 -9.93
CA LEU A 216 10.35 3.41 -11.29
C LEU A 216 11.45 3.66 -12.31
N LYS A 217 12.41 4.54 -12.00
CA LYS A 217 13.56 4.81 -12.87
C LYS A 217 14.42 3.57 -13.09
N ALA A 218 14.73 2.83 -12.02
CA ALA A 218 15.58 1.63 -12.07
C ALA A 218 14.94 0.47 -12.84
N THR A 219 13.62 0.38 -12.87
CA THR A 219 12.89 -0.72 -13.51
C THR A 219 12.33 -0.38 -14.90
N GLY A 220 12.54 0.84 -15.39
CA GLY A 220 11.83 1.31 -16.59
C GLY A 220 10.30 1.30 -16.41
N GLY A 221 9.86 1.56 -15.19
CA GLY A 221 8.46 1.53 -14.80
C GLY A 221 7.67 2.76 -15.26
N GLU A 222 6.38 2.75 -14.99
CA GLU A 222 5.46 3.81 -15.41
C GLU A 222 4.39 4.07 -14.34
N VAL A 223 3.84 5.29 -14.33
CA VAL A 223 2.69 5.65 -13.50
C VAL A 223 1.47 5.82 -14.38
N PHE A 224 0.42 5.07 -14.08
CA PHE A 224 -0.87 5.08 -14.77
C PHE A 224 -1.94 5.83 -13.98
N VAL A 225 -3.03 6.15 -14.67
CA VAL A 225 -4.22 6.76 -14.08
C VAL A 225 -5.44 5.93 -14.44
N ALA A 226 -6.29 5.66 -13.45
CA ALA A 226 -7.61 5.09 -13.67
C ALA A 226 -8.69 5.98 -13.01
N THR A 227 -9.76 6.26 -13.74
CA THR A 227 -10.93 6.95 -13.20
C THR A 227 -11.77 6.03 -12.31
N ASN A 228 -12.66 6.59 -11.49
CA ASN A 228 -13.63 5.80 -10.73
C ASN A 228 -14.45 4.85 -11.62
N ALA A 229 -14.90 5.33 -12.77
CA ALA A 229 -15.67 4.52 -13.71
C ALA A 229 -14.86 3.32 -14.25
N MET A 230 -13.58 3.53 -14.57
CA MET A 230 -12.68 2.46 -15.03
C MET A 230 -12.43 1.45 -13.91
N ALA A 231 -12.18 1.91 -12.69
CA ALA A 231 -11.98 1.03 -11.54
C ALA A 231 -13.23 0.19 -11.21
N ARG A 232 -14.44 0.77 -11.30
CA ARG A 232 -15.70 0.03 -11.12
C ARG A 232 -15.90 -1.03 -12.20
N ARG A 233 -15.62 -0.72 -13.47
CA ARG A 233 -15.68 -1.72 -14.55
C ARG A 233 -14.67 -2.85 -14.34
N ALA A 234 -13.46 -2.52 -13.94
CA ALA A 234 -12.42 -3.50 -13.67
C ALA A 234 -12.81 -4.44 -12.50
N ARG A 235 -13.41 -3.91 -11.43
CA ARG A 235 -13.94 -4.72 -10.33
C ARG A 235 -15.02 -5.70 -10.81
N LYS A 236 -15.96 -5.21 -11.62
CA LYS A 236 -17.00 -6.06 -12.19
C LYS A 236 -16.41 -7.16 -13.09
N LEU A 237 -15.49 -6.80 -13.98
CA LEU A 237 -14.79 -7.75 -14.82
C LEU A 237 -14.07 -8.83 -14.03
N PHE A 238 -13.36 -8.43 -12.95
CA PHE A 238 -12.64 -9.38 -12.10
C PHE A 238 -13.61 -10.34 -11.41
N HIS A 239 -14.72 -9.83 -10.88
CA HIS A 239 -15.74 -10.66 -10.26
C HIS A 239 -16.37 -11.65 -11.28
N GLU A 240 -16.66 -11.21 -12.51
CA GLU A 240 -17.21 -12.06 -13.58
C GLU A 240 -16.24 -13.18 -14.00
N LEU A 241 -14.93 -12.91 -13.99
CA LEU A 241 -13.92 -13.88 -14.48
C LEU A 241 -13.37 -14.78 -13.38
N GLU A 242 -13.20 -14.24 -12.16
CA GLU A 242 -12.52 -14.92 -11.05
C GLU A 242 -13.47 -15.32 -9.90
N GLY A 243 -14.71 -14.87 -9.94
CA GLY A 243 -15.71 -15.15 -8.89
C GLY A 243 -15.44 -14.48 -7.54
N VAL A 244 -14.56 -13.48 -7.49
CA VAL A 244 -14.13 -12.80 -6.25
C VAL A 244 -14.33 -11.30 -6.39
N ASP A 245 -14.94 -10.68 -5.36
CA ASP A 245 -15.00 -9.23 -5.24
C ASP A 245 -13.61 -8.65 -4.87
N ILE A 246 -13.27 -7.51 -5.44
CA ILE A 246 -12.02 -6.80 -5.12
C ILE A 246 -12.29 -5.34 -4.72
N TYR A 247 -11.45 -4.80 -3.84
CA TYR A 247 -11.57 -3.40 -3.42
C TYR A 247 -11.25 -2.41 -4.55
N SER A 248 -11.74 -1.16 -4.39
CA SER A 248 -11.53 -0.09 -5.38
C SER A 248 -10.06 0.12 -5.74
N ALA A 249 -9.14 -0.01 -4.79
CA ALA A 249 -7.70 0.09 -5.06
C ALA A 249 -7.19 -1.02 -5.99
N ALA A 250 -7.62 -2.27 -5.79
CA ALA A 250 -7.29 -3.36 -6.71
C ALA A 250 -7.94 -3.16 -8.07
N GLY A 251 -9.17 -2.61 -8.11
CA GLY A 251 -9.84 -2.21 -9.35
C GLY A 251 -9.07 -1.14 -10.13
N VAL A 252 -8.43 -0.19 -9.44
CA VAL A 252 -7.54 0.81 -10.07
C VAL A 252 -6.32 0.13 -10.72
N ALA A 253 -5.71 -0.83 -10.03
CA ALA A 253 -4.57 -1.58 -10.57
C ALA A 253 -4.96 -2.39 -11.81
N LEU A 254 -6.08 -3.12 -11.75
CA LEU A 254 -6.57 -3.90 -12.90
C LEU A 254 -6.98 -3.00 -14.07
N ALA A 255 -7.66 -1.89 -13.82
CA ALA A 255 -8.01 -0.94 -14.88
C ALA A 255 -6.76 -0.42 -15.61
N SER A 256 -5.68 -0.19 -14.87
CA SER A 256 -4.41 0.25 -15.44
C SER A 256 -3.71 -0.82 -16.25
N LEU A 257 -3.79 -2.10 -15.83
CA LEU A 257 -3.33 -3.23 -16.61
C LEU A 257 -4.10 -3.32 -17.94
N VAL A 258 -5.44 -3.28 -17.88
CA VAL A 258 -6.28 -3.30 -19.10
C VAL A 258 -5.91 -2.17 -20.05
N ASN A 259 -5.70 -0.96 -19.54
CA ASN A 259 -5.27 0.18 -20.35
C ASN A 259 -3.89 -0.03 -20.95
N ALA A 260 -2.94 -0.57 -20.20
CA ALA A 260 -1.59 -0.84 -20.70
C ALA A 260 -1.60 -1.89 -21.82
N VAL A 261 -2.40 -2.95 -21.67
CA VAL A 261 -2.59 -3.97 -22.73
C VAL A 261 -3.23 -3.36 -23.99
N ASN A 262 -4.31 -2.60 -23.83
CA ASN A 262 -4.99 -1.95 -24.96
C ASN A 262 -4.11 -0.91 -25.68
N ALA A 263 -3.18 -0.30 -24.97
CA ALA A 263 -2.19 0.64 -25.52
C ALA A 263 -0.97 -0.05 -26.13
N GLY A 264 -0.92 -1.39 -26.17
CA GLY A 264 0.21 -2.15 -26.71
C GLY A 264 1.51 -2.03 -25.91
N LYS A 265 1.42 -1.67 -24.61
CA LYS A 265 2.58 -1.50 -23.71
C LYS A 265 3.04 -2.81 -23.06
N ILE A 266 2.26 -3.88 -23.20
CA ILE A 266 2.55 -5.19 -22.63
C ILE A 266 2.71 -6.16 -23.80
N GLU A 267 3.84 -6.84 -23.86
CA GLU A 267 4.13 -7.86 -24.85
C GLU A 267 3.15 -9.04 -24.70
N LYS A 268 2.77 -9.65 -25.82
CA LYS A 268 1.73 -10.69 -25.84
C LYS A 268 2.03 -11.89 -24.94
N ASP A 269 3.30 -12.28 -24.85
CA ASP A 269 3.75 -13.47 -24.11
C ASP A 269 4.35 -13.09 -22.72
N ALA A 270 4.16 -11.84 -22.30
CA ALA A 270 4.69 -11.36 -21.02
C ALA A 270 3.97 -11.99 -19.82
N THR A 271 4.73 -12.32 -18.80
CA THR A 271 4.19 -12.71 -17.49
C THR A 271 3.92 -11.47 -16.64
N VAL A 272 2.67 -11.27 -16.28
CA VAL A 272 2.23 -10.10 -15.51
C VAL A 272 1.81 -10.51 -14.11
N MET A 273 2.38 -9.87 -13.10
CA MET A 273 1.89 -9.94 -11.73
C MET A 273 0.95 -8.76 -11.45
N LEU A 274 -0.33 -9.04 -11.25
CA LEU A 274 -1.30 -8.08 -10.72
C LEU A 274 -1.40 -8.26 -9.20
N ASN A 275 -1.00 -7.25 -8.44
CA ASN A 275 -1.12 -7.27 -6.99
C ASN A 275 -2.54 -6.84 -6.57
N VAL A 276 -3.42 -7.81 -6.34
CA VAL A 276 -4.76 -7.62 -5.78
C VAL A 276 -4.62 -7.43 -4.27
N THR A 277 -4.62 -6.18 -3.82
CA THR A 277 -4.27 -5.79 -2.45
C THR A 277 -5.38 -6.01 -1.41
N GLY A 278 -6.56 -6.41 -1.84
CA GLY A 278 -7.69 -6.75 -0.96
C GLY A 278 -9.00 -6.93 -1.71
N GLY A 279 -9.91 -7.64 -1.07
CA GLY A 279 -11.23 -8.02 -1.58
C GLY A 279 -11.76 -9.22 -0.81
N GLY A 280 -12.79 -9.87 -1.33
CA GLY A 280 -13.38 -11.07 -0.75
C GLY A 280 -14.29 -10.79 0.47
N GLU A 281 -14.72 -9.55 0.70
CA GLU A 281 -15.60 -9.23 1.84
C GLU A 281 -16.95 -9.95 1.75
N GLU A 282 -17.45 -10.24 0.56
CA GLU A 282 -18.70 -10.93 0.35
C GLU A 282 -18.70 -12.36 0.92
N HIS A 283 -17.51 -12.95 1.10
CA HIS A 283 -17.36 -14.27 1.71
C HIS A 283 -17.34 -14.24 3.26
N PHE A 284 -17.23 -13.05 3.86
CA PHE A 284 -17.11 -12.88 5.31
C PHE A 284 -18.31 -12.15 5.94
N LYS A 285 -19.23 -11.68 5.13
CA LYS A 285 -20.49 -11.03 5.54
C LYS A 285 -21.69 -11.91 5.25
#